data_c501af44b81fe231362f00799cb3ee2e
#
_entry.id   c501af44b81fe231362f00799cb3ee2e
#
_cell.length_a   1.000
_cell.length_b   1.000
_cell.length_c   1.000
_cell.angle_alpha   90.00
_cell.angle_beta   90.00
_cell.angle_gamma   90.00
#
_symmetry.space_group_name_H-M   'P 1'
#
loop_
_entity.id
_entity.type
_entity.pdbx_description
1 polymer ?
#
loop_
_entity_poly.entity_id
_entity_poly.type
_entity_poly.pdbx_seq_one_letter_code
_entity_poly.pdbx_strand_id
1 'polypeptide(L)'
;MNNELMFSSANQQWSTRWECFEQIQDYVGYEFNLDPCAEPETAKCKRFFTKEDDMFSKDLNWGFDGAFDQSYYPSQVFCNPEYGRKQPMFVKENIRRIQEGEVSDLALLIPSRTDTSLFHHTILPNASCITFYEGRLVFGNDEYWNGFGIKNIFQIQKES
;
A
#
# COMPACT_ATOMS: atom_id res chain seq x y z
N MET A 1 20.60 14.66 -20.44
CA MET A 1 19.44 13.84 -20.01
C MET A 1 19.04 14.25 -18.60
N ASN A 2 17.84 14.78 -18.46
CA ASN A 2 17.39 15.35 -17.19
C ASN A 2 16.92 14.21 -16.26
N ASN A 3 17.70 13.90 -15.25
CA ASN A 3 17.39 12.82 -14.30
C ASN A 3 16.06 13.03 -13.55
N GLU A 4 15.64 14.28 -13.34
CA GLU A 4 14.37 14.60 -12.69
C GLU A 4 13.16 14.16 -13.51
N LEU A 5 13.21 14.29 -14.83
CA LEU A 5 12.14 13.85 -15.72
C LEU A 5 12.03 12.32 -15.77
N MET A 6 13.13 11.60 -15.67
CA MET A 6 13.11 10.14 -15.62
C MET A 6 12.57 9.61 -14.30
N PHE A 7 12.87 10.24 -13.17
CA PHE A 7 12.33 9.84 -11.88
C PHE A 7 10.84 10.15 -11.73
N SER A 8 10.35 11.29 -12.22
CA SER A 8 8.94 11.65 -12.16
C SER A 8 8.08 10.75 -13.06
N SER A 9 8.55 10.42 -14.26
CA SER A 9 7.84 9.50 -15.15
C SER A 9 7.85 8.07 -14.65
N ALA A 10 8.94 7.63 -14.00
CA ALA A 10 9.02 6.33 -13.34
C ALA A 10 8.02 6.23 -12.18
N ASN A 11 7.89 7.26 -11.34
CA ASN A 11 6.95 7.28 -10.23
C ASN A 11 5.50 7.23 -10.71
N GLN A 12 5.15 7.91 -11.78
CA GLN A 12 3.81 7.84 -12.38
C GLN A 12 3.49 6.45 -12.97
N GLN A 13 4.51 5.77 -13.50
CA GLN A 13 4.34 4.42 -14.05
C GLN A 13 4.04 3.36 -12.97
N TRP A 14 4.41 3.61 -11.73
CA TRP A 14 4.21 2.66 -10.63
C TRP A 14 2.97 2.94 -9.78
N SER A 15 2.25 4.01 -10.06
CA SER A 15 1.02 4.33 -9.33
C SER A 15 -0.09 3.32 -9.64
N THR A 16 -0.86 2.97 -8.62
CA THR A 16 -2.05 2.14 -8.78
C THR A 16 -3.11 2.92 -9.55
N ARG A 17 -3.74 2.30 -10.54
CA ARG A 17 -4.87 2.90 -11.25
C ARG A 17 -6.08 3.02 -10.33
N TRP A 18 -6.86 4.09 -10.51
CA TRP A 18 -8.07 4.30 -9.71
C TRP A 18 -9.06 3.14 -9.83
N GLU A 19 -9.24 2.60 -11.03
CA GLU A 19 -10.10 1.45 -11.28
C GLU A 19 -9.68 0.23 -10.45
N CYS A 20 -8.38 -0.05 -10.40
CA CYS A 20 -7.83 -1.14 -9.59
C CYS A 20 -8.06 -0.87 -8.09
N PHE A 21 -7.82 0.34 -7.64
CA PHE A 21 -8.05 0.74 -6.25
C PHE A 21 -9.51 0.58 -5.84
N GLU A 22 -10.45 1.01 -6.67
CA GLU A 22 -11.89 0.87 -6.43
C GLU A 22 -12.31 -0.60 -6.37
N GLN A 23 -11.79 -1.44 -7.27
CA GLN A 23 -12.03 -2.88 -7.24
C GLN A 23 -11.52 -3.52 -5.94
N ILE A 24 -10.37 -3.08 -5.45
CA ILE A 24 -9.83 -3.56 -4.18
C ILE A 24 -10.74 -3.15 -3.02
N GLN A 25 -11.21 -1.91 -2.98
CA GLN A 25 -12.17 -1.47 -1.96
C GLN A 25 -13.47 -2.28 -1.99
N ASP A 26 -14.02 -2.52 -3.16
CA ASP A 26 -15.22 -3.35 -3.32
C ASP A 26 -14.98 -4.78 -2.83
N TYR A 27 -13.83 -5.33 -3.14
CA TYR A 27 -13.46 -6.69 -2.74
C TYR A 27 -13.28 -6.83 -1.23
N VAL A 28 -12.59 -5.89 -0.59
CA VAL A 28 -12.36 -5.93 0.86
C VAL A 28 -13.59 -5.49 1.66
N GLY A 29 -14.51 -4.74 1.05
CA GLY A 29 -15.77 -4.33 1.67
C GLY A 29 -15.69 -3.11 2.58
N TYR A 30 -14.60 -2.34 2.54
CA TYR A 30 -14.44 -1.10 3.29
C TYR A 30 -13.60 -0.08 2.51
N GLU A 31 -13.69 1.19 2.90
CA GLU A 31 -12.89 2.27 2.31
C GLU A 31 -11.56 2.42 3.04
N PHE A 32 -10.49 2.67 2.27
CA PHE A 32 -9.20 3.01 2.84
C PHE A 32 -9.14 4.51 3.18
N ASN A 33 -8.47 4.84 4.27
CA ASN A 33 -8.31 6.22 4.72
C ASN A 33 -6.84 6.67 4.82
N LEU A 34 -5.89 5.79 4.55
CA LEU A 34 -4.46 6.13 4.58
C LEU A 34 -3.71 5.40 3.47
N ASP A 35 -2.92 6.16 2.72
CA ASP A 35 -1.94 5.67 1.75
C ASP A 35 -0.53 6.09 2.20
N PRO A 36 0.23 5.19 2.83
CA PRO A 36 1.52 5.56 3.44
C PRO A 36 2.70 5.63 2.47
N CYS A 37 2.50 5.24 1.21
CA CYS A 37 3.53 5.21 0.18
C CYS A 37 3.06 5.94 -1.07
N ALA A 38 2.79 7.24 -0.95
CA ALA A 38 2.17 8.03 -2.00
C ALA A 38 3.05 9.19 -2.46
N GLU A 39 2.79 9.61 -3.68
CA GLU A 39 3.16 10.94 -4.16
C GLU A 39 1.89 11.81 -4.16
N PRO A 40 1.99 13.13 -4.00
CA PRO A 40 0.80 13.99 -3.90
C PRO A 40 -0.17 13.85 -5.08
N GLU A 41 0.37 13.65 -6.28
CA GLU A 41 -0.41 13.55 -7.52
C GLU A 41 -1.10 12.19 -7.70
N THR A 42 -0.63 11.17 -7.01
CA THR A 42 -1.08 9.79 -7.20
C THR A 42 -1.68 9.15 -5.95
N ALA A 43 -1.76 9.90 -4.85
CA ALA A 43 -2.32 9.42 -3.59
C ALA A 43 -3.77 8.95 -3.77
N LYS A 44 -4.05 7.78 -3.22
CA LYS A 44 -5.38 7.14 -3.31
C LYS A 44 -6.31 7.54 -2.18
N CYS A 45 -5.77 8.03 -1.09
CA CYS A 45 -6.52 8.46 0.08
C CYS A 45 -6.31 9.95 0.33
N LYS A 46 -7.27 10.59 1.01
CA LYS A 46 -7.12 12.00 1.42
C LYS A 46 -5.94 12.18 2.38
N ARG A 47 -5.73 11.22 3.27
CA ARG A 47 -4.56 11.17 4.12
C ARG A 47 -3.52 10.26 3.48
N PHE A 48 -2.32 10.78 3.30
CA PHE A 48 -1.22 10.04 2.69
C PHE A 48 0.10 10.53 3.22
N PHE A 49 1.12 9.68 3.10
CA PHE A 49 2.50 10.03 3.43
C PHE A 49 3.36 9.97 2.19
N THR A 50 4.16 11.01 2.02
CA THR A 50 5.19 11.10 0.99
C THR A 50 6.56 10.70 1.55
N LYS A 51 7.59 10.71 0.73
CA LYS A 51 8.96 10.44 1.19
C LYS A 51 9.44 11.44 2.26
N GLU A 52 8.97 12.69 2.16
CA GLU A 52 9.32 13.74 3.12
C GLU A 52 8.72 13.50 4.50
N ASP A 53 7.58 12.84 4.57
CA ASP A 53 6.91 12.53 5.84
C ASP A 53 7.61 11.40 6.61
N ASP A 54 8.38 10.58 5.94
CA ASP A 54 9.07 9.40 6.49
C ASP A 54 8.13 8.43 7.23
N MET A 55 7.54 7.50 6.48
CA MET A 55 6.61 6.50 7.03
C MET A 55 7.21 5.64 8.16
N PHE A 56 8.54 5.56 8.24
CA PHE A 56 9.25 4.79 9.26
C PHE A 56 9.42 5.57 10.57
N SER A 57 9.14 6.86 10.59
CA SER A 57 9.29 7.69 11.77
C SER A 57 8.37 7.23 12.90
N LYS A 58 8.92 7.07 14.09
CA LYS A 58 8.15 6.73 15.29
C LYS A 58 7.25 7.87 15.76
N ASP A 59 7.57 9.09 15.37
CA ASP A 59 6.78 10.27 15.70
C ASP A 59 5.56 10.44 14.77
N LEU A 60 5.53 9.72 13.65
CA LEU A 60 4.42 9.72 12.71
C LEU A 60 3.38 8.69 13.11
N ASN A 61 2.22 9.16 13.57
CA ASN A 61 1.11 8.30 13.92
C ASN A 61 0.27 7.97 12.69
N TRP A 62 0.04 6.69 12.44
CA TRP A 62 -0.78 6.22 11.33
C TRP A 62 -2.27 6.13 11.67
N GLY A 63 -2.63 6.19 12.94
CA GLY A 63 -4.04 6.20 13.34
C GLY A 63 -4.73 7.48 12.89
N PHE A 64 -6.04 7.41 12.69
CA PHE A 64 -6.85 8.56 12.32
C PHE A 64 -7.18 9.38 13.57
N ASP A 65 -6.79 10.64 13.56
CA ASP A 65 -7.21 11.63 14.55
C ASP A 65 -8.43 12.34 13.97
N GLY A 66 -9.61 11.98 14.48
CA GLY A 66 -10.83 12.68 14.13
C GLY A 66 -10.77 14.11 14.67
N ALA A 67 -10.63 15.09 13.81
CA ALA A 67 -10.42 16.50 14.14
C ALA A 67 -11.50 17.14 15.04
N PHE A 68 -12.59 16.44 15.31
CA PHE A 68 -13.72 16.92 16.14
C PHE A 68 -13.98 16.08 17.39
N ASP A 69 -13.41 14.92 17.46
CA ASP A 69 -13.59 14.01 18.58
C ASP A 69 -12.23 13.39 18.87
N GLN A 70 -11.53 13.85 19.85
CA GLN A 70 -10.17 13.39 20.22
C GLN A 70 -10.04 11.86 20.39
N SER A 71 -10.98 11.10 19.82
CA SER A 71 -10.92 9.66 19.75
C SER A 71 -9.95 9.21 18.66
N TYR A 72 -9.01 8.39 19.07
CA TYR A 72 -8.05 7.74 18.21
C TYR A 72 -8.72 6.55 17.52
N TYR A 73 -8.71 6.55 16.20
CA TYR A 73 -9.21 5.44 15.40
C TYR A 73 -8.08 4.79 14.61
N PRO A 74 -7.92 3.46 14.67
CA PRO A 74 -6.98 2.78 13.79
C PRO A 74 -7.32 3.04 12.33
N SER A 75 -6.29 3.25 11.51
CA SER A 75 -6.46 3.48 10.07
C SER A 75 -6.68 2.19 9.29
N GLN A 76 -7.42 2.33 8.19
CA GLN A 76 -7.58 1.32 7.16
C GLN A 76 -6.66 1.68 6.00
N VAL A 77 -5.61 0.91 5.81
CA VAL A 77 -4.48 1.28 4.96
C VAL A 77 -4.51 0.54 3.64
N PHE A 78 -4.32 1.28 2.56
CA PHE A 78 -3.92 0.74 1.26
C PHE A 78 -2.47 1.10 1.00
N CYS A 79 -1.62 0.13 0.71
CA CYS A 79 -0.21 0.35 0.46
C CYS A 79 0.26 -0.41 -0.78
N ASN A 80 0.79 0.34 -1.75
CA ASN A 80 1.53 -0.16 -2.88
C ASN A 80 2.99 0.29 -2.74
N PRO A 81 3.82 -0.45 -1.98
CA PRO A 81 5.17 0.00 -1.65
C PRO A 81 6.11 -0.07 -2.86
N GLU A 82 7.22 0.66 -2.76
CA GLU A 82 8.27 0.60 -3.77
C GLU A 82 8.74 -0.84 -4.03
N TYR A 83 9.10 -1.10 -5.27
CA TYR A 83 9.70 -2.36 -5.67
C TYR A 83 11.18 -2.43 -5.31
N GLY A 84 11.71 -3.65 -5.33
CA GLY A 84 13.11 -3.91 -5.21
C GLY A 84 13.54 -4.25 -3.79
N ARG A 85 14.79 -3.96 -3.47
CA ARG A 85 15.43 -4.40 -2.23
C ARG A 85 14.81 -3.81 -0.97
N LYS A 86 14.18 -2.66 -1.08
CA LYS A 86 13.56 -1.96 0.06
C LYS A 86 12.15 -2.47 0.38
N GLN A 87 11.52 -3.21 -0.51
CA GLN A 87 10.13 -3.64 -0.32
C GLN A 87 9.90 -4.39 1.00
N PRO A 88 10.78 -5.30 1.45
CA PRO A 88 10.60 -5.95 2.76
C PRO A 88 10.52 -4.96 3.92
N MET A 89 11.26 -3.87 3.89
CA MET A 89 11.22 -2.83 4.94
C MET A 89 9.84 -2.16 4.98
N PHE A 90 9.28 -1.81 3.83
CA PHE A 90 7.96 -1.19 3.74
C PHE A 90 6.86 -2.15 4.24
N VAL A 91 6.91 -3.40 3.85
CA VAL A 91 5.94 -4.42 4.30
C VAL A 91 6.01 -4.61 5.82
N LYS A 92 7.20 -4.75 6.36
CA LYS A 92 7.40 -4.94 7.80
C LYS A 92 6.94 -3.74 8.61
N GLU A 93 7.16 -2.52 8.12
CA GLU A 93 6.68 -1.31 8.80
C GLU A 93 5.15 -1.24 8.83
N ASN A 94 4.47 -1.58 7.74
CA ASN A 94 3.02 -1.69 7.72
C ASN A 94 2.51 -2.69 8.77
N ILE A 95 3.13 -3.85 8.86
CA ILE A 95 2.75 -4.88 9.86
C ILE A 95 3.02 -4.39 11.28
N ARG A 96 4.14 -3.72 11.51
CA ARG A 96 4.46 -3.14 12.80
C ARG A 96 3.37 -2.16 13.27
N ARG A 97 2.85 -1.34 12.36
CA ARG A 97 1.78 -0.37 12.67
C ARG A 97 0.47 -1.06 13.07
N ILE A 98 0.18 -2.23 12.50
CA ILE A 98 -0.94 -3.07 12.94
C ILE A 98 -0.69 -3.58 14.37
N GLN A 99 0.49 -4.08 14.63
CA GLN A 99 0.87 -4.60 15.96
C GLN A 99 0.81 -3.52 17.04
N GLU A 100 1.19 -2.29 16.70
CA GLU A 100 1.11 -1.12 17.59
C GLU A 100 -0.34 -0.60 17.77
N GLY A 101 -1.29 -1.08 16.99
CA GLY A 101 -2.69 -0.65 17.07
C GLY A 101 -3.03 0.62 16.30
N GLU A 102 -2.11 1.15 15.53
CA GLU A 102 -2.33 2.34 14.68
C GLU A 102 -3.13 2.01 13.41
N VAL A 103 -3.09 0.77 12.97
CA VAL A 103 -3.76 0.27 11.76
C VAL A 103 -4.62 -0.93 12.14
N SER A 104 -5.88 -0.92 11.70
CA SER A 104 -6.81 -2.05 11.91
C SER A 104 -6.79 -3.02 10.73
N ASP A 105 -6.74 -2.49 9.53
CA ASP A 105 -6.84 -3.25 8.29
C ASP A 105 -5.79 -2.74 7.30
N LEU A 106 -5.15 -3.66 6.63
CA LEU A 106 -4.11 -3.37 5.65
C LEU A 106 -4.34 -4.20 4.39
N ALA A 107 -4.40 -3.53 3.25
CA ALA A 107 -4.29 -4.16 1.95
C ALA A 107 -2.94 -3.79 1.33
N LEU A 108 -2.10 -4.79 1.11
CA LEU A 108 -0.82 -4.66 0.43
C LEU A 108 -0.95 -5.11 -1.02
N LEU A 109 -0.61 -4.25 -1.95
CA LEU A 109 -0.52 -4.58 -3.36
C LEU A 109 0.96 -4.73 -3.73
N ILE A 110 1.43 -5.97 -3.85
CA ILE A 110 2.84 -6.27 -4.08
C ILE A 110 3.03 -7.36 -5.13
N PRO A 111 4.21 -7.47 -5.77
CA PRO A 111 4.50 -8.53 -6.73
C PRO A 111 4.34 -9.92 -6.12
N SER A 112 3.83 -10.85 -6.94
CA SER A 112 3.61 -12.25 -6.55
C SER A 112 4.91 -13.06 -6.57
N ARG A 113 5.82 -12.76 -5.66
CA ARG A 113 7.08 -13.50 -5.52
C ARG A 113 6.97 -14.52 -4.41
N THR A 114 6.35 -15.63 -4.72
CA THR A 114 6.00 -16.69 -3.75
C THR A 114 7.16 -17.57 -3.32
N ASP A 115 8.32 -17.41 -3.93
CA ASP A 115 9.56 -18.12 -3.60
C ASP A 115 10.45 -17.37 -2.60
N THR A 116 10.08 -16.14 -2.23
CA THR A 116 10.92 -15.27 -1.40
C THR A 116 10.76 -15.53 0.09
N SER A 117 11.79 -15.17 0.85
CA SER A 117 11.74 -15.14 2.31
C SER A 117 10.65 -14.20 2.83
N LEU A 118 10.47 -13.05 2.18
CA LEU A 118 9.39 -12.12 2.51
C LEU A 118 8.03 -12.80 2.47
N PHE A 119 7.75 -13.56 1.41
CA PHE A 119 6.48 -14.26 1.28
C PHE A 119 6.30 -15.32 2.37
N HIS A 120 7.27 -16.19 2.56
CA HIS A 120 7.17 -17.33 3.48
C HIS A 120 7.24 -16.94 4.95
N HIS A 121 8.08 -15.97 5.31
CA HIS A 121 8.35 -15.65 6.72
C HIS A 121 7.66 -14.38 7.21
N THR A 122 7.11 -13.57 6.31
CA THR A 122 6.45 -12.32 6.69
C THR A 122 5.01 -12.27 6.20
N ILE A 123 4.74 -12.54 4.93
CA ILE A 123 3.39 -12.42 4.36
C ILE A 123 2.48 -13.56 4.84
N LEU A 124 2.86 -14.80 4.58
CA LEU A 124 2.03 -15.97 4.92
C LEU A 124 1.63 -16.02 6.40
N PRO A 125 2.56 -15.82 7.36
CA PRO A 125 2.18 -15.88 8.77
C PRO A 125 1.24 -14.77 9.23
N ASN A 126 1.20 -13.63 8.55
CA ASN A 126 0.44 -12.44 8.95
C ASN A 126 -0.82 -12.18 8.12
N ALA A 127 -0.89 -12.72 6.91
CA ALA A 127 -2.03 -12.46 6.03
C ALA A 127 -3.26 -13.26 6.44
N SER A 128 -4.40 -12.60 6.56
CA SER A 128 -5.70 -13.25 6.74
C SER A 128 -6.29 -13.72 5.41
N CYS A 129 -5.95 -13.05 4.31
CA CYS A 129 -6.39 -13.38 2.97
C CYS A 129 -5.32 -13.00 1.95
N ILE A 130 -5.12 -13.85 0.96
CA ILE A 130 -4.23 -13.60 -0.17
C ILE A 130 -5.03 -13.81 -1.45
N THR A 131 -5.07 -12.79 -2.31
CA THR A 131 -5.73 -12.85 -3.61
C THR A 131 -4.71 -12.66 -4.71
N PHE A 132 -4.69 -13.59 -5.66
CA PHE A 132 -3.83 -13.52 -6.82
C PHE A 132 -4.60 -12.97 -8.02
N TYR A 133 -4.09 -11.91 -8.63
CA TYR A 133 -4.62 -11.46 -9.91
C TYR A 133 -4.15 -12.37 -11.03
N GLU A 134 -5.07 -12.74 -11.91
CA GLU A 134 -4.70 -13.37 -13.17
C GLU A 134 -4.06 -12.34 -14.10
N GLY A 135 -2.90 -12.67 -14.65
CA GLY A 135 -2.15 -11.76 -15.51
C GLY A 135 -1.41 -10.68 -14.75
N ARG A 136 -1.16 -9.59 -15.44
CA ARG A 136 -0.36 -8.48 -14.93
C ARG A 136 -1.21 -7.24 -14.73
N LEU A 137 -1.07 -6.57 -13.59
CA LEU A 137 -1.65 -5.24 -13.39
C LEU A 137 -0.78 -4.19 -14.07
N VAL A 138 -1.42 -3.24 -14.74
CA VAL A 138 -0.75 -2.09 -15.32
C VAL A 138 -0.82 -0.92 -14.37
N PHE A 139 0.31 -0.22 -14.25
CA PHE A 139 0.44 1.02 -13.47
C PHE A 139 0.54 2.19 -14.41
N GLY A 140 0.08 3.34 -13.98
CA GLY A 140 0.12 4.57 -14.75
C GLY A 140 -1.25 5.12 -15.09
N ASN A 141 -1.28 6.05 -16.04
CA ASN A 141 -2.53 6.69 -16.46
C ASN A 141 -3.40 5.75 -17.31
N ASP A 142 -4.69 6.05 -17.37
CA ASP A 142 -5.72 5.19 -17.97
C ASP A 142 -5.59 4.97 -19.49
N GLU A 143 -4.68 5.69 -20.16
CA GLU A 143 -4.56 5.66 -21.63
C GLU A 143 -3.82 4.43 -22.18
N TYR A 144 -3.06 3.69 -21.32
CA TYR A 144 -2.21 2.60 -21.77
C TYR A 144 -2.45 1.29 -21.01
N TRP A 145 -3.60 0.69 -21.22
CA TRP A 145 -3.90 -0.62 -20.64
C TRP A 145 -3.35 -1.76 -21.48
N ASN A 146 -2.11 -2.17 -21.24
CA ASN A 146 -1.54 -3.40 -21.75
C ASN A 146 -1.15 -4.31 -20.59
N GLY A 147 -2.09 -5.13 -20.16
CA GLY A 147 -2.07 -5.95 -18.98
C GLY A 147 -0.82 -6.76 -18.64
N PHE A 148 0.19 -6.14 -18.02
CA PHE A 148 1.40 -6.88 -17.60
C PHE A 148 1.96 -6.43 -16.24
N GLY A 149 1.61 -7.12 -15.16
CA GLY A 149 2.27 -7.00 -13.85
C GLY A 149 1.66 -7.95 -12.83
N ILE A 150 2.45 -8.84 -12.25
CA ILE A 150 1.96 -9.78 -11.24
C ILE A 150 1.91 -9.06 -9.91
N LYS A 151 0.71 -8.82 -9.39
CA LYS A 151 0.51 -8.28 -8.05
C LYS A 151 -0.59 -9.03 -7.32
N ASN A 152 -0.41 -9.13 -6.03
CA ASN A 152 -1.36 -9.76 -5.14
C ASN A 152 -1.86 -8.75 -4.12
N ILE A 153 -3.10 -8.90 -3.71
CA ILE A 153 -3.63 -8.22 -2.55
C ILE A 153 -3.43 -9.13 -1.34
N PHE A 154 -2.74 -8.59 -0.34
CA PHE A 154 -2.65 -9.24 0.96
C PHE A 154 -3.47 -8.41 1.94
N GLN A 155 -4.49 -9.03 2.50
CA GLN A 155 -5.23 -8.45 3.61
C GLN A 155 -4.59 -8.90 4.92
N ILE A 156 -4.22 -7.93 5.71
CA ILE A 156 -3.71 -8.17 7.05
C ILE A 156 -4.62 -7.40 8.01
N GLN A 157 -5.25 -8.14 8.92
CA GLN A 157 -6.12 -7.58 9.93
C GLN A 157 -5.52 -7.82 11.30
N LYS A 158 -5.74 -6.88 12.21
CA LYS A 158 -5.39 -7.10 13.60
C LYS A 158 -6.28 -8.19 14.17
N GLU A 159 -5.69 -9.21 14.76
CA GLU A 159 -6.45 -10.19 15.54
C GLU A 159 -7.14 -9.48 16.70
N SER A 160 -8.42 -9.72 16.79
CA SER A 160 -9.27 -9.16 17.86
C SER A 160 -8.98 -9.82 19.21
#